data_e5923f29e70e69b8aae485ef3f175fd9
#
_entry.id   e5923f29e70e69b8aae485ef3f175fd9
#
_cell.length_a   1.000
_cell.length_b   1.000
_cell.length_c   1.000
_cell.angle_alpha   90.00
_cell.angle_beta   90.00
_cell.angle_gamma   90.00
#
_symmetry.space_group_name_H-M   'P 1'
#
loop_
_entity.id
_entity.type
_entity.pdbx_description
1 polymer ?
#
loop_
_entity_poly.entity_id
_entity_poly.type
_entity_poly.pdbx_seq_one_letter_code
_entity_poly.pdbx_strand_id
1 'polypeptide(L)'
;MPKSTPLSLDQLQVLLTVAEAGSLSGAARRLKRATSAVSYAIDTLEAQLGLSLFDRATTRRLKLSPAGEAVIAEAKSVAYSAQMLHARVKGLRDGLEAEVSLVADVMFPNDRLVKLLKSFYGKFPTVSLRLKTAALGEIERSLRSGTAGIGIGAIIHMQSDGLQCLHLEGIQVIPVAAPEHPLALSGRAGPGAAREHLQLVLTEQPGGDPRDYGVVSAKVWRIGDLASKRALLLGGVGWGGMPEWMVRADLDAGRLAHLQLPDFRGGEIVLQVAHRNETPPGPAGRWLITCLLGLEDRIEP
;
A
#
# COMPACT_ATOMS: atom_id res chain seq x y z
N MET A 1 20.62 24.92 -35.86
CA MET A 1 20.44 23.59 -35.27
C MET A 1 19.48 22.81 -36.17
N PRO A 2 19.84 21.64 -36.70
CA PRO A 2 18.90 20.86 -37.48
C PRO A 2 17.68 20.51 -36.61
N LYS A 3 16.48 20.73 -37.12
CA LYS A 3 15.24 20.29 -36.47
C LYS A 3 15.26 18.76 -36.43
N SER A 4 15.62 18.20 -35.27
CA SER A 4 15.49 16.76 -35.08
C SER A 4 14.02 16.37 -35.19
N THR A 5 13.68 15.58 -36.20
CA THR A 5 12.33 14.99 -36.29
C THR A 5 12.07 14.22 -34.98
N PRO A 6 10.93 14.43 -34.33
CA PRO A 6 10.67 13.75 -33.05
C PRO A 6 10.59 12.23 -33.27
N LEU A 7 11.13 11.48 -32.32
CA LEU A 7 11.03 10.02 -32.27
C LEU A 7 9.56 9.59 -32.20
N SER A 8 9.18 8.56 -32.94
CA SER A 8 7.82 8.01 -32.89
C SER A 8 7.75 6.70 -32.09
N LEU A 9 6.61 6.47 -31.44
CA LEU A 9 6.35 5.19 -30.74
C LEU A 9 6.42 4.00 -31.70
N ASP A 10 6.04 4.20 -32.97
CA ASP A 10 6.14 3.15 -34.00
C ASP A 10 7.59 2.75 -34.26
N GLN A 11 8.50 3.71 -34.37
CA GLN A 11 9.93 3.42 -34.54
C GLN A 11 10.49 2.67 -33.33
N LEU A 12 10.10 3.04 -32.10
CA LEU A 12 10.52 2.30 -30.90
C LEU A 12 9.97 0.88 -30.90
N GLN A 13 8.72 0.67 -31.27
CA GLN A 13 8.12 -0.66 -31.40
C GLN A 13 8.84 -1.53 -32.46
N VAL A 14 9.20 -0.95 -33.58
CA VAL A 14 10.00 -1.62 -34.63
C VAL A 14 11.37 -2.02 -34.06
N LEU A 15 12.07 -1.10 -33.39
CA LEU A 15 13.38 -1.36 -32.78
C LEU A 15 13.30 -2.53 -31.78
N LEU A 16 12.34 -2.51 -30.85
CA LEU A 16 12.16 -3.56 -29.86
C LEU A 16 11.88 -4.91 -30.52
N THR A 17 11.01 -4.93 -31.53
CA THR A 17 10.66 -6.15 -32.25
C THR A 17 11.85 -6.71 -33.04
N VAL A 18 12.70 -5.85 -33.64
CA VAL A 18 13.92 -6.28 -34.35
C VAL A 18 14.95 -6.88 -33.37
N ALA A 19 15.13 -6.24 -32.21
CA ALA A 19 16.03 -6.75 -31.17
C ALA A 19 15.61 -8.14 -30.66
N GLU A 20 14.31 -8.34 -30.43
CA GLU A 20 13.74 -9.62 -29.98
C GLU A 20 13.82 -10.72 -31.06
N ALA A 21 13.51 -10.35 -32.31
CA ALA A 21 13.50 -11.31 -33.40
C ALA A 21 14.94 -11.70 -33.89
N GLY A 22 15.93 -10.86 -33.58
CA GLY A 22 17.32 -11.03 -34.02
C GLY A 22 17.53 -10.91 -35.54
N SER A 23 16.52 -10.46 -36.29
CA SER A 23 16.58 -10.25 -37.74
C SER A 23 15.46 -9.29 -38.21
N LEU A 24 15.75 -8.52 -39.27
CA LEU A 24 14.76 -7.62 -39.89
C LEU A 24 13.58 -8.41 -40.48
N SER A 25 13.85 -9.55 -41.13
CA SER A 25 12.80 -10.40 -41.71
C SER A 25 11.92 -11.08 -40.67
N GLY A 26 12.50 -11.46 -39.52
CA GLY A 26 11.77 -11.98 -38.37
C GLY A 26 10.84 -10.93 -37.76
N ALA A 27 11.32 -9.71 -37.58
CA ALA A 27 10.54 -8.56 -37.10
C ALA A 27 9.42 -8.18 -38.07
N ALA A 28 9.71 -8.15 -39.38
CA ALA A 28 8.74 -7.84 -40.42
C ALA A 28 7.54 -8.80 -40.39
N ARG A 29 7.79 -10.11 -40.23
CA ARG A 29 6.72 -11.12 -40.08
C ARG A 29 5.88 -10.86 -38.82
N ARG A 30 6.51 -10.58 -37.66
CA ARG A 30 5.79 -10.29 -36.41
C ARG A 30 4.93 -9.04 -36.51
N LEU A 31 5.47 -7.99 -37.16
CA LEU A 31 4.79 -6.71 -37.35
C LEU A 31 3.80 -6.71 -38.52
N LYS A 32 3.75 -7.80 -39.33
CA LYS A 32 2.95 -7.88 -40.56
C LYS A 32 3.27 -6.74 -41.53
N ARG A 33 4.58 -6.43 -41.71
CA ARG A 33 5.10 -5.37 -42.59
C ARG A 33 6.11 -5.92 -43.59
N ALA A 34 6.38 -5.17 -44.63
CA ALA A 34 7.47 -5.48 -45.57
C ALA A 34 8.82 -5.31 -44.84
N THR A 35 9.80 -6.20 -45.16
CA THR A 35 11.16 -6.12 -44.60
C THR A 35 11.83 -4.78 -44.92
N SER A 36 11.61 -4.24 -46.12
CA SER A 36 12.10 -2.90 -46.53
C SER A 36 11.57 -1.78 -45.63
N ALA A 37 10.30 -1.84 -45.22
CA ALA A 37 9.69 -0.84 -44.32
C ALA A 37 10.30 -0.92 -42.92
N VAL A 38 10.59 -2.13 -42.41
CA VAL A 38 11.24 -2.32 -41.11
C VAL A 38 12.69 -1.82 -41.17
N SER A 39 13.43 -2.13 -42.25
CA SER A 39 14.80 -1.62 -42.44
C SER A 39 14.79 -0.08 -42.48
N TYR A 40 13.93 0.51 -43.31
CA TYR A 40 13.80 1.96 -43.40
C TYR A 40 13.51 2.63 -42.06
N ALA A 41 12.63 2.04 -41.24
CA ALA A 41 12.33 2.56 -39.92
C ALA A 41 13.55 2.54 -38.98
N ILE A 42 14.36 1.47 -39.03
CA ILE A 42 15.61 1.39 -38.25
C ILE A 42 16.64 2.39 -38.76
N ASP A 43 16.87 2.42 -40.08
CA ASP A 43 17.84 3.36 -40.68
C ASP A 43 17.48 4.83 -40.37
N THR A 44 16.19 5.16 -40.40
CA THR A 44 15.69 6.48 -40.04
C THR A 44 15.90 6.80 -38.57
N LEU A 45 15.64 5.82 -37.69
CA LEU A 45 15.85 5.96 -36.25
C LEU A 45 17.35 6.16 -35.93
N GLU A 46 18.24 5.36 -36.52
CA GLU A 46 19.69 5.50 -36.37
C GLU A 46 20.17 6.88 -36.84
N ALA A 47 19.66 7.35 -37.99
CA ALA A 47 19.98 8.69 -38.51
C ALA A 47 19.49 9.82 -37.58
N GLN A 48 18.29 9.69 -36.99
CA GLN A 48 17.75 10.65 -36.04
C GLN A 48 18.55 10.71 -34.74
N LEU A 49 19.01 9.57 -34.25
CA LEU A 49 19.80 9.45 -33.02
C LEU A 49 21.29 9.78 -33.25
N GLY A 50 21.76 9.71 -34.49
CA GLY A 50 23.18 9.82 -34.82
C GLY A 50 24.03 8.66 -34.32
N LEU A 51 23.41 7.48 -34.11
CA LEU A 51 24.03 6.29 -33.51
C LEU A 51 23.65 5.05 -34.31
N SER A 52 24.60 4.13 -34.52
CA SER A 52 24.29 2.78 -35.02
C SER A 52 23.81 1.90 -33.86
N LEU A 53 22.58 1.40 -33.94
CA LEU A 53 21.95 0.59 -32.92
C LEU A 53 22.24 -0.90 -33.08
N PHE A 54 22.59 -1.30 -34.30
CA PHE A 54 22.93 -2.70 -34.61
C PHE A 54 24.33 -2.82 -35.19
N ASP A 55 25.04 -3.90 -34.83
CA ASP A 55 26.30 -4.27 -35.44
C ASP A 55 26.02 -5.00 -36.76
N ARG A 56 26.44 -4.38 -37.86
CA ARG A 56 26.27 -4.93 -39.24
C ARG A 56 27.40 -5.84 -39.68
N ALA A 57 28.45 -6.06 -38.83
CA ALA A 57 29.60 -6.88 -39.18
C ALA A 57 29.31 -8.38 -39.16
N THR A 58 28.22 -8.83 -38.54
CA THR A 58 27.85 -10.25 -38.44
C THR A 58 26.68 -10.61 -39.35
N THR A 59 26.94 -11.42 -40.38
CA THR A 59 26.00 -11.79 -41.45
C THR A 59 24.90 -12.78 -41.04
N ARG A 60 24.98 -13.41 -39.86
CA ARG A 60 24.02 -14.47 -39.46
C ARG A 60 22.97 -14.07 -38.43
N ARG A 61 23.22 -13.07 -37.59
CA ARG A 61 22.25 -12.59 -36.59
C ARG A 61 22.53 -11.14 -36.30
N LEU A 62 21.50 -10.31 -36.38
CA LEU A 62 21.59 -8.90 -36.05
C LEU A 62 21.82 -8.76 -34.52
N LYS A 63 22.95 -8.18 -34.13
CA LYS A 63 23.30 -7.95 -32.72
C LYS A 63 23.16 -6.45 -32.40
N LEU A 64 22.76 -6.14 -31.20
CA LEU A 64 22.79 -4.76 -30.71
C LEU A 64 24.25 -4.30 -30.56
N SER A 65 24.48 -3.03 -30.91
CA SER A 65 25.69 -2.31 -30.49
C SER A 65 25.59 -1.91 -29.00
N PRO A 66 26.68 -1.51 -28.33
CA PRO A 66 26.62 -0.97 -26.99
C PRO A 66 25.66 0.22 -26.86
N ALA A 67 25.60 1.08 -27.89
CA ALA A 67 24.63 2.17 -27.98
C ALA A 67 23.20 1.64 -28.12
N GLY A 68 23.01 0.59 -28.94
CA GLY A 68 21.73 -0.09 -29.10
C GLY A 68 21.20 -0.69 -27.81
N GLU A 69 22.06 -1.31 -26.99
CA GLU A 69 21.65 -1.85 -25.69
C GLU A 69 21.14 -0.76 -24.73
N ALA A 70 21.81 0.40 -24.68
CA ALA A 70 21.37 1.52 -23.88
C ALA A 70 20.01 2.09 -24.39
N VAL A 71 19.90 2.28 -25.71
CA VAL A 71 18.65 2.82 -26.32
C VAL A 71 17.49 1.84 -26.15
N ILE A 72 17.71 0.52 -26.21
CA ILE A 72 16.67 -0.49 -25.98
C ILE A 72 16.10 -0.40 -24.55
N ALA A 73 16.91 -0.14 -23.55
CA ALA A 73 16.46 -0.01 -22.17
C ALA A 73 15.45 1.16 -22.06
N GLU A 74 15.81 2.31 -22.63
CA GLU A 74 14.92 3.49 -22.64
C GLU A 74 13.69 3.26 -23.52
N ALA A 75 13.84 2.65 -24.69
CA ALA A 75 12.73 2.33 -25.58
C ALA A 75 11.69 1.42 -24.91
N LYS A 76 12.13 0.43 -24.11
CA LYS A 76 11.23 -0.42 -23.31
C LYS A 76 10.44 0.40 -22.28
N SER A 77 11.09 1.33 -21.60
CA SER A 77 10.44 2.21 -20.62
C SER A 77 9.36 3.09 -21.27
N VAL A 78 9.66 3.70 -22.42
CA VAL A 78 8.69 4.51 -23.19
C VAL A 78 7.52 3.65 -23.70
N ALA A 79 7.81 2.47 -24.26
CA ALA A 79 6.77 1.56 -24.74
C ALA A 79 5.86 1.09 -23.60
N TYR A 80 6.42 0.75 -22.44
CA TYR A 80 5.67 0.41 -21.25
C TYR A 80 4.78 1.56 -20.79
N SER A 81 5.31 2.79 -20.74
CA SER A 81 4.54 3.97 -20.36
C SER A 81 3.36 4.24 -21.31
N ALA A 82 3.56 4.03 -22.62
CA ALA A 82 2.49 4.14 -23.59
C ALA A 82 1.41 3.07 -23.42
N GLN A 83 1.80 1.83 -23.12
CA GLN A 83 0.84 0.75 -22.81
C GLN A 83 0.05 1.07 -21.55
N MET A 84 0.71 1.56 -20.49
CA MET A 84 0.04 1.96 -19.25
C MET A 84 -0.95 3.11 -19.49
N LEU A 85 -0.60 4.08 -20.35
CA LEU A 85 -1.53 5.14 -20.72
C LEU A 85 -2.79 4.59 -21.41
N HIS A 86 -2.62 3.70 -22.40
CA HIS A 86 -3.75 3.06 -23.08
C HIS A 86 -4.63 2.25 -22.10
N ALA A 87 -4.01 1.46 -21.21
CA ALA A 87 -4.73 0.69 -20.21
C ALA A 87 -5.49 1.61 -19.24
N ARG A 88 -4.89 2.73 -18.83
CA ARG A 88 -5.54 3.73 -17.96
C ARG A 88 -6.74 4.39 -18.62
N VAL A 89 -6.58 4.81 -19.89
CA VAL A 89 -7.69 5.40 -20.68
C VAL A 89 -8.83 4.40 -20.83
N LYS A 90 -8.52 3.13 -21.15
CA LYS A 90 -9.51 2.07 -21.21
C LYS A 90 -10.21 1.90 -19.85
N GLY A 91 -9.46 1.78 -18.75
CA GLY A 91 -10.02 1.68 -17.41
C GLY A 91 -10.98 2.82 -17.07
N LEU A 92 -10.58 4.07 -17.36
CA LEU A 92 -11.46 5.24 -17.14
C LEU A 92 -12.76 5.17 -17.97
N ARG A 93 -12.69 4.67 -19.21
CA ARG A 93 -13.89 4.46 -20.06
C ARG A 93 -14.79 3.35 -19.48
N ASP A 94 -14.20 2.34 -18.87
CA ASP A 94 -14.89 1.24 -18.21
C ASP A 94 -15.35 1.62 -16.78
N GLY A 95 -15.21 2.90 -16.37
CA GLY A 95 -15.68 3.44 -15.09
C GLY A 95 -14.76 3.17 -13.89
N LEU A 96 -13.49 2.75 -14.13
CA LEU A 96 -12.51 2.62 -13.04
C LEU A 96 -12.11 4.01 -12.53
N GLU A 97 -11.88 4.08 -11.23
CA GLU A 97 -11.30 5.27 -10.59
C GLU A 97 -9.86 5.50 -11.05
N ALA A 98 -9.47 6.77 -11.22
CA ALA A 98 -8.07 7.13 -11.44
C ALA A 98 -7.20 6.87 -10.19
N GLU A 99 -7.79 7.02 -9.02
CA GLU A 99 -7.15 6.83 -7.71
C GLU A 99 -8.15 6.28 -6.69
N VAL A 100 -7.69 5.34 -5.86
CA VAL A 100 -8.37 4.93 -4.62
C VAL A 100 -7.62 5.52 -3.44
N SER A 101 -8.32 6.28 -2.59
CA SER A 101 -7.76 6.85 -1.36
C SER A 101 -8.25 6.04 -0.15
N LEU A 102 -7.28 5.45 0.55
CA LEU A 102 -7.49 4.57 1.70
C LEU A 102 -6.87 5.18 2.96
N VAL A 103 -7.62 5.24 4.05
CA VAL A 103 -7.09 5.49 5.39
C VAL A 103 -7.24 4.22 6.22
N ALA A 104 -6.15 3.75 6.81
CA ALA A 104 -6.13 2.55 7.65
C ALA A 104 -5.70 2.88 9.08
N ASP A 105 -6.37 2.27 10.06
CA ASP A 105 -5.99 2.36 11.46
C ASP A 105 -4.59 1.77 11.67
N VAL A 106 -3.78 2.45 12.48
CA VAL A 106 -2.44 1.98 12.87
C VAL A 106 -2.47 0.62 13.58
N MET A 107 -3.63 0.23 14.12
CA MET A 107 -3.84 -1.09 14.73
C MET A 107 -4.19 -2.18 13.73
N PHE A 108 -4.52 -1.82 12.47
CA PHE A 108 -4.83 -2.83 11.44
C PHE A 108 -3.58 -3.67 11.12
N PRO A 109 -3.68 -5.01 11.06
CA PRO A 109 -2.51 -5.87 10.86
C PRO A 109 -1.80 -5.58 9.53
N ASN A 110 -0.49 -5.26 9.63
CA ASN A 110 0.32 -4.89 8.47
C ASN A 110 0.43 -5.99 7.42
N ASP A 111 0.49 -7.26 7.84
CA ASP A 111 0.54 -8.40 6.92
C ASP A 111 -0.75 -8.54 6.09
N ARG A 112 -1.92 -8.28 6.71
CA ARG A 112 -3.22 -8.24 6.01
C ARG A 112 -3.26 -7.06 5.02
N LEU A 113 -2.80 -5.88 5.45
CA LEU A 113 -2.73 -4.71 4.59
C LEU A 113 -1.81 -4.94 3.38
N VAL A 114 -0.62 -5.50 3.61
CA VAL A 114 0.33 -5.81 2.53
C VAL A 114 -0.25 -6.82 1.54
N LYS A 115 -0.88 -7.90 2.01
CA LYS A 115 -1.54 -8.89 1.15
C LYS A 115 -2.62 -8.23 0.29
N LEU A 116 -3.49 -7.44 0.91
CA LEU A 116 -4.57 -6.72 0.23
C LEU A 116 -4.02 -5.81 -0.87
N LEU A 117 -3.04 -4.97 -0.54
CA LEU A 117 -2.49 -3.99 -1.49
C LEU A 117 -1.69 -4.64 -2.61
N LYS A 118 -1.02 -5.78 -2.34
CA LYS A 118 -0.34 -6.57 -3.37
C LYS A 118 -1.34 -7.15 -4.37
N SER A 119 -2.45 -7.71 -3.89
CA SER A 119 -3.53 -8.22 -4.74
C SER A 119 -4.21 -7.09 -5.53
N PHE A 120 -4.43 -5.94 -4.89
CA PHE A 120 -4.97 -4.75 -5.55
C PHE A 120 -4.09 -4.28 -6.71
N TYR A 121 -2.78 -4.16 -6.50
CA TYR A 121 -1.83 -3.76 -7.54
C TYR A 121 -1.83 -4.74 -8.72
N GLY A 122 -1.91 -6.05 -8.45
CA GLY A 122 -1.98 -7.07 -9.50
C GLY A 122 -3.26 -6.97 -10.34
N LYS A 123 -4.40 -6.64 -9.71
CA LYS A 123 -5.70 -6.56 -10.40
C LYS A 123 -5.95 -5.21 -11.08
N PHE A 124 -5.48 -4.12 -10.48
CA PHE A 124 -5.71 -2.75 -10.96
C PHE A 124 -4.40 -1.98 -11.14
N PRO A 125 -3.50 -2.42 -12.04
CA PRO A 125 -2.16 -1.82 -12.17
C PRO A 125 -2.16 -0.38 -12.66
N THR A 126 -3.30 0.10 -13.21
CA THR A 126 -3.46 1.47 -13.72
C THR A 126 -4.14 2.41 -12.74
N VAL A 127 -4.68 1.89 -11.62
CA VAL A 127 -5.33 2.69 -10.59
C VAL A 127 -4.29 3.10 -9.55
N SER A 128 -4.15 4.39 -9.31
CA SER A 128 -3.29 4.88 -8.24
C SER A 128 -3.89 4.56 -6.88
N LEU A 129 -3.05 4.27 -5.89
CA LEU A 129 -3.46 4.12 -4.50
C LEU A 129 -2.80 5.19 -3.65
N ARG A 130 -3.61 5.91 -2.85
CA ARG A 130 -3.14 6.78 -1.78
C ARG A 130 -3.47 6.13 -0.45
N LEU A 131 -2.44 5.75 0.31
CA LEU A 131 -2.58 5.18 1.64
C LEU A 131 -2.17 6.21 2.70
N LYS A 132 -3.03 6.41 3.68
CA LYS A 132 -2.73 7.13 4.93
C LYS A 132 -2.95 6.19 6.10
N THR A 133 -2.05 6.18 7.08
CA THR A 133 -2.28 5.55 8.37
C THR A 133 -2.73 6.60 9.38
N ALA A 134 -3.68 6.24 10.24
CA ALA A 134 -4.25 7.14 11.21
C ALA A 134 -4.67 6.37 12.48
N ALA A 135 -4.92 7.08 13.56
CA ALA A 135 -5.43 6.51 14.80
C ALA A 135 -6.79 7.15 15.14
N LEU A 136 -7.62 6.39 15.84
CA LEU A 136 -8.87 6.87 16.46
C LEU A 136 -9.79 7.66 15.49
N GLY A 137 -10.26 8.84 15.88
CA GLY A 137 -11.25 9.66 15.15
C GLY A 137 -10.76 10.26 13.83
N GLU A 138 -9.45 10.20 13.53
CA GLU A 138 -8.91 10.72 12.28
C GLU A 138 -9.41 9.97 11.04
N ILE A 139 -9.74 8.68 11.19
CA ILE A 139 -10.32 7.87 10.11
C ILE A 139 -11.69 8.44 9.72
N GLU A 140 -12.54 8.67 10.71
CA GLU A 140 -13.86 9.26 10.48
C GLU A 140 -13.75 10.67 9.88
N ARG A 141 -12.85 11.53 10.42
CA ARG A 141 -12.60 12.86 9.86
C ARG A 141 -12.13 12.80 8.41
N SER A 142 -11.23 11.88 8.07
CA SER A 142 -10.73 11.70 6.70
C SER A 142 -11.83 11.27 5.74
N LEU A 143 -12.76 10.41 6.17
CA LEU A 143 -13.93 10.00 5.39
C LEU A 143 -14.90 11.17 5.19
N ARG A 144 -15.28 11.86 6.27
CA ARG A 144 -16.25 12.97 6.23
C ARG A 144 -15.74 14.16 5.41
N SER A 145 -14.46 14.50 5.52
CA SER A 145 -13.84 15.57 4.71
C SER A 145 -13.61 15.18 3.25
N GLY A 146 -13.73 13.90 2.91
CA GLY A 146 -13.45 13.40 1.56
C GLY A 146 -11.98 13.27 1.22
N THR A 147 -11.08 13.44 2.18
CA THR A 147 -9.64 13.19 1.99
C THR A 147 -9.33 11.70 1.83
N ALA A 148 -10.19 10.82 2.32
CA ALA A 148 -10.18 9.40 2.04
C ALA A 148 -11.55 8.94 1.50
N GLY A 149 -11.52 8.03 0.53
CA GLY A 149 -12.72 7.39 -0.01
C GLY A 149 -13.13 6.16 0.79
N ILE A 150 -12.15 5.45 1.35
CA ILE A 150 -12.35 4.22 2.13
C ILE A 150 -11.56 4.34 3.44
N GLY A 151 -12.18 3.94 4.55
CA GLY A 151 -11.54 3.88 5.86
C GLY A 151 -11.60 2.47 6.45
N ILE A 152 -10.51 2.04 7.09
CA ILE A 152 -10.44 0.78 7.83
C ILE A 152 -10.04 1.10 9.26
N GLY A 153 -10.82 0.69 10.25
CA GLY A 153 -10.42 0.88 11.65
C GLY A 153 -11.56 0.75 12.65
N ALA A 154 -11.24 1.07 13.90
CA ALA A 154 -12.21 1.18 14.97
C ALA A 154 -12.99 2.49 14.81
N ILE A 155 -14.19 2.42 14.27
CA ILE A 155 -15.07 3.57 14.10
C ILE A 155 -16.02 3.59 15.29
N ILE A 156 -15.62 4.30 16.34
CA ILE A 156 -16.20 4.16 17.69
C ILE A 156 -17.53 4.94 17.84
N HIS A 157 -17.80 5.93 16.99
CA HIS A 157 -18.92 6.84 17.11
C HIS A 157 -19.92 6.78 15.96
N MET A 158 -20.16 5.59 15.47
CA MET A 158 -21.12 5.42 14.40
C MET A 158 -22.57 5.47 14.87
N GLN A 159 -23.03 6.67 15.19
CA GLN A 159 -24.34 7.10 14.70
C GLN A 159 -24.05 7.73 13.34
N SER A 160 -24.10 6.91 12.34
CA SER A 160 -23.45 7.13 11.05
C SER A 160 -24.38 7.80 10.07
N ASP A 161 -24.81 9.01 10.36
CA ASP A 161 -25.38 9.82 9.29
C ASP A 161 -24.31 10.04 8.22
N GLY A 162 -24.51 9.42 7.05
CA GLY A 162 -23.70 9.62 5.88
C GLY A 162 -22.54 8.63 5.64
N LEU A 163 -22.27 7.66 6.53
CA LEU A 163 -21.27 6.61 6.31
C LEU A 163 -21.90 5.22 6.25
N GLN A 164 -21.54 4.44 5.26
CA GLN A 164 -21.82 3.00 5.23
C GLN A 164 -20.64 2.28 5.86
N CYS A 165 -20.92 1.40 6.81
CA CYS A 165 -19.93 0.66 7.56
C CYS A 165 -20.22 -0.82 7.57
N LEU A 166 -19.20 -1.61 7.36
CA LEU A 166 -19.24 -3.06 7.29
C LEU A 166 -18.25 -3.61 8.32
N HIS A 167 -18.69 -4.59 9.11
CA HIS A 167 -17.86 -5.21 10.13
C HIS A 167 -16.72 -6.03 9.54
N LEU A 168 -15.54 -5.87 10.13
CA LEU A 168 -14.36 -6.70 9.90
C LEU A 168 -14.08 -7.52 11.16
N GLU A 169 -13.20 -8.51 11.01
CA GLU A 169 -12.65 -9.24 12.15
C GLU A 169 -11.91 -8.28 13.09
N GLY A 170 -12.17 -8.42 14.38
CA GLY A 170 -11.55 -7.60 15.42
C GLY A 170 -10.07 -7.92 15.65
N ILE A 171 -9.42 -7.06 16.39
CA ILE A 171 -8.04 -7.23 16.83
C ILE A 171 -8.00 -7.30 18.35
N GLN A 172 -7.15 -8.19 18.88
CA GLN A 172 -6.91 -8.24 20.32
C GLN A 172 -5.90 -7.17 20.73
N VAL A 173 -6.24 -6.43 21.77
CA VAL A 173 -5.32 -5.52 22.46
C VAL A 173 -5.04 -6.10 23.84
N ILE A 174 -3.76 -6.25 24.19
CA ILE A 174 -3.31 -6.82 25.43
C ILE A 174 -2.40 -5.86 26.19
N PRO A 175 -2.45 -5.82 27.54
CA PRO A 175 -1.53 -5.05 28.36
C PRO A 175 -0.15 -5.71 28.37
N VAL A 176 0.89 -4.92 28.11
CA VAL A 176 2.28 -5.39 28.09
C VAL A 176 3.22 -4.40 28.75
N ALA A 177 4.33 -4.90 29.26
CA ALA A 177 5.48 -4.12 29.73
C ALA A 177 6.78 -4.93 29.52
N ALA A 178 7.94 -4.31 29.76
CA ALA A 178 9.20 -5.04 29.85
C ALA A 178 9.18 -6.05 31.00
N PRO A 179 9.91 -7.18 30.93
CA PRO A 179 9.89 -8.23 31.96
C PRO A 179 10.32 -7.72 33.33
N GLU A 180 11.20 -6.72 33.40
CA GLU A 180 11.71 -6.12 34.62
C GLU A 180 10.75 -5.11 35.25
N HIS A 181 9.65 -4.78 34.56
CA HIS A 181 8.67 -3.83 35.09
C HIS A 181 7.98 -4.40 36.35
N PRO A 182 7.74 -3.58 37.40
CA PRO A 182 7.15 -4.09 38.65
C PRO A 182 5.83 -4.84 38.45
N LEU A 183 4.97 -4.41 37.51
CA LEU A 183 3.72 -5.12 37.21
C LEU A 183 3.94 -6.50 36.58
N ALA A 184 5.04 -6.71 35.85
CA ALA A 184 5.40 -7.99 35.28
C ALA A 184 6.01 -8.91 36.35
N LEU A 185 6.89 -8.41 37.21
CA LEU A 185 7.52 -9.13 38.28
C LEU A 185 6.54 -9.63 39.34
N SER A 186 5.43 -8.93 39.55
CA SER A 186 4.38 -9.34 40.50
C SER A 186 3.61 -10.60 40.08
N GLY A 187 3.75 -11.03 38.83
CA GLY A 187 3.04 -12.14 38.22
C GLY A 187 1.53 -11.89 38.07
N ARG A 188 0.86 -11.50 39.14
CA ARG A 188 -0.55 -11.10 39.15
C ARG A 188 -0.72 -9.86 40.03
N ALA A 189 -0.94 -8.72 39.38
CA ALA A 189 -1.15 -7.46 40.05
C ALA A 189 -2.51 -7.43 40.76
N GLY A 190 -2.55 -6.83 41.95
CA GLY A 190 -3.79 -6.57 42.66
C GLY A 190 -4.62 -5.45 42.01
N PRO A 191 -5.91 -5.31 42.41
CA PRO A 191 -6.74 -4.19 41.97
C PRO A 191 -6.07 -2.85 42.31
N GLY A 192 -6.06 -1.90 41.35
CA GLY A 192 -5.45 -0.58 41.51
C GLY A 192 -3.95 -0.50 41.28
N ALA A 193 -3.23 -1.62 41.20
CA ALA A 193 -1.76 -1.63 41.05
C ALA A 193 -1.33 -0.90 39.77
N ALA A 194 -2.07 -1.03 38.70
CA ALA A 194 -1.77 -0.36 37.42
C ALA A 194 -1.77 1.18 37.54
N ARG A 195 -2.53 1.75 38.48
CA ARG A 195 -2.71 3.20 38.65
C ARG A 195 -1.44 3.93 39.11
N GLU A 196 -0.55 3.22 39.79
CA GLU A 196 0.67 3.80 40.35
C GLU A 196 1.82 3.88 39.34
N HIS A 197 1.71 3.13 38.25
CA HIS A 197 2.73 3.02 37.22
C HIS A 197 2.39 3.83 36.00
N LEU A 198 3.44 4.34 35.30
CA LEU A 198 3.30 5.10 34.08
C LEU A 198 2.64 4.25 32.99
N GLN A 199 1.51 4.74 32.46
CA GLN A 199 0.81 4.13 31.33
C GLN A 199 1.11 4.89 30.05
N LEU A 200 1.50 4.15 29.00
CA LEU A 200 1.67 4.67 27.64
C LEU A 200 0.36 4.48 26.87
N VAL A 201 -0.24 5.55 26.44
CA VAL A 201 -1.55 5.58 25.77
C VAL A 201 -1.37 6.08 24.34
N LEU A 202 -1.95 5.37 23.37
CA LEU A 202 -2.03 5.87 22.00
C LEU A 202 -3.04 7.02 21.97
N THR A 203 -2.66 8.12 21.38
CA THR A 203 -3.53 9.29 21.22
C THR A 203 -3.49 9.82 19.81
N GLU A 204 -4.48 10.59 19.43
CA GLU A 204 -4.43 11.39 18.22
C GLU A 204 -3.39 12.52 18.36
N GLN A 205 -2.99 13.09 17.21
CA GLN A 205 -2.19 14.31 17.19
C GLN A 205 -2.94 15.49 17.83
N PRO A 206 -2.23 16.56 18.28
CA PRO A 206 -2.82 17.71 18.93
C PRO A 206 -4.03 18.28 18.17
N GLY A 207 -5.17 18.42 18.85
CA GLY A 207 -6.44 18.87 18.26
C GLY A 207 -7.47 17.77 18.01
N GLY A 208 -7.14 16.48 18.26
CA GLY A 208 -8.08 15.37 18.24
C GLY A 208 -9.01 15.30 19.44
N ASP A 209 -9.90 14.30 19.44
CA ASP A 209 -10.86 14.05 20.53
C ASP A 209 -10.09 13.73 21.83
N PRO A 210 -10.33 14.47 22.91
CA PRO A 210 -9.63 14.27 24.18
C PRO A 210 -10.05 13.01 24.93
N ARG A 211 -10.91 12.17 24.35
CA ARG A 211 -11.33 10.92 25.00
C ARG A 211 -10.18 9.93 25.06
N ASP A 212 -9.70 9.74 26.27
CA ASP A 212 -8.64 8.77 26.60
C ASP A 212 -9.25 7.36 26.73
N TYR A 213 -9.17 6.57 25.66
CA TYR A 213 -9.64 5.19 25.70
C TYR A 213 -8.66 4.29 26.46
N GLY A 214 -9.18 3.54 27.45
CA GLY A 214 -8.39 2.57 28.20
C GLY A 214 -7.37 3.17 29.15
N VAL A 215 -7.55 4.41 29.58
CA VAL A 215 -6.75 5.06 30.62
C VAL A 215 -7.21 4.58 32.00
N VAL A 216 -6.29 4.01 32.74
CA VAL A 216 -6.52 3.55 34.14
C VAL A 216 -5.49 4.11 35.11
N SER A 217 -4.34 4.59 34.62
CA SER A 217 -3.27 5.13 35.44
C SER A 217 -3.44 6.62 35.73
N ALA A 218 -2.96 7.07 36.91
CA ALA A 218 -2.84 8.48 37.22
C ALA A 218 -1.67 9.17 36.49
N LYS A 219 -0.69 8.38 36.03
CA LYS A 219 0.49 8.85 35.28
C LYS A 219 0.39 8.37 33.85
N VAL A 220 0.21 9.27 32.90
CA VAL A 220 -0.04 8.93 31.51
C VAL A 220 0.91 9.71 30.60
N TRP A 221 1.59 8.98 29.70
CA TRP A 221 2.21 9.58 28.53
C TRP A 221 1.39 9.27 27.29
N ARG A 222 1.14 10.31 26.49
CA ARG A 222 0.41 10.20 25.23
C ARG A 222 1.38 10.10 24.07
N ILE A 223 1.27 9.01 23.31
CA ILE A 223 2.18 8.65 22.22
C ILE A 223 1.38 8.67 20.92
N GLY A 224 1.86 9.37 19.90
CA GLY A 224 1.16 9.56 18.64
C GLY A 224 1.23 8.37 17.67
N ASP A 225 2.09 7.38 17.92
CA ASP A 225 2.24 6.21 17.05
C ASP A 225 2.60 4.94 17.82
N LEU A 226 2.23 3.79 17.25
CA LEU A 226 2.44 2.48 17.89
C LEU A 226 3.89 2.00 17.84
N ALA A 227 4.70 2.43 16.88
CA ALA A 227 6.10 2.02 16.78
C ALA A 227 6.93 2.64 17.91
N SER A 228 6.77 3.95 18.14
CA SER A 228 7.37 4.66 19.29
C SER A 228 6.87 4.09 20.62
N LYS A 229 5.57 3.82 20.74
CA LYS A 229 5.00 3.21 21.94
C LYS A 229 5.62 1.85 22.23
N ARG A 230 5.73 0.97 21.22
CA ARG A 230 6.38 -0.33 21.34
C ARG A 230 7.85 -0.18 21.75
N ALA A 231 8.60 0.75 21.15
CA ALA A 231 10.00 0.98 21.51
C ALA A 231 10.17 1.42 22.96
N LEU A 232 9.32 2.30 23.46
CA LEU A 232 9.30 2.73 24.87
C LEU A 232 8.99 1.57 25.81
N LEU A 233 8.01 0.73 25.49
CA LEU A 233 7.67 -0.46 26.27
C LEU A 233 8.84 -1.46 26.33
N LEU A 234 9.51 -1.70 25.20
CA LEU A 234 10.72 -2.54 25.14
C LEU A 234 11.88 -1.94 25.93
N GLY A 235 11.97 -0.61 26.00
CA GLY A 235 12.95 0.11 26.82
C GLY A 235 12.60 0.20 28.31
N GLY A 236 11.54 -0.47 28.76
CA GLY A 236 11.14 -0.49 30.17
C GLY A 236 10.43 0.79 30.64
N VAL A 237 10.01 1.66 29.72
CA VAL A 237 9.29 2.90 30.06
C VAL A 237 7.81 2.62 30.23
N GLY A 238 7.41 2.18 31.42
CA GLY A 238 6.01 2.00 31.78
C GLY A 238 5.34 0.76 31.15
N TRP A 239 4.02 0.79 31.11
CA TRP A 239 3.17 -0.27 30.58
C TRP A 239 2.09 0.28 29.64
N GLY A 240 1.44 -0.57 28.85
CA GLY A 240 0.32 -0.12 28.00
C GLY A 240 -0.31 -1.23 27.17
N GLY A 241 -1.51 -0.95 26.64
CA GLY A 241 -2.18 -1.85 25.71
C GLY A 241 -1.53 -1.79 24.33
N MET A 242 -1.26 -2.95 23.73
CA MET A 242 -0.72 -3.08 22.36
C MET A 242 -1.55 -4.09 21.57
N PRO A 243 -1.70 -3.91 20.26
CA PRO A 243 -2.21 -4.96 19.41
C PRO A 243 -1.35 -6.23 19.55
N GLU A 244 -1.98 -7.35 19.87
CA GLU A 244 -1.28 -8.60 20.14
C GLU A 244 -0.39 -9.03 18.96
N TRP A 245 -0.88 -8.89 17.73
CA TRP A 245 -0.13 -9.23 16.53
C TRP A 245 1.19 -8.45 16.40
N MET A 246 1.24 -7.21 16.90
CA MET A 246 2.43 -6.36 16.82
C MET A 246 3.52 -6.73 17.82
N VAL A 247 3.14 -7.30 18.96
CA VAL A 247 4.05 -7.63 20.06
C VAL A 247 4.27 -9.13 20.24
N ARG A 248 3.62 -9.97 19.43
CA ARG A 248 3.73 -11.43 19.54
C ARG A 248 5.17 -11.91 19.51
N ALA A 249 5.98 -11.47 18.58
CA ALA A 249 7.39 -11.84 18.49
C ALA A 249 8.23 -11.34 19.68
N ASP A 250 7.82 -10.27 20.36
CA ASP A 250 8.49 -9.77 21.56
C ASP A 250 8.11 -10.59 22.78
N LEU A 251 6.84 -11.01 22.86
CA LEU A 251 6.37 -11.92 23.92
C LEU A 251 7.04 -13.29 23.79
N ASP A 252 7.08 -13.87 22.60
CA ASP A 252 7.71 -15.16 22.32
C ASP A 252 9.22 -15.14 22.62
N ALA A 253 9.88 -14.01 22.42
CA ALA A 253 11.30 -13.80 22.71
C ALA A 253 11.57 -13.34 24.15
N GLY A 254 10.55 -13.20 25.00
CA GLY A 254 10.67 -12.73 26.38
C GLY A 254 11.13 -11.27 26.54
N ARG A 255 11.04 -10.44 25.46
CA ARG A 255 11.37 -9.00 25.53
C ARG A 255 10.25 -8.16 26.10
N LEU A 256 9.02 -8.65 26.03
CA LEU A 256 7.84 -8.10 26.69
C LEU A 256 7.15 -9.21 27.48
N ALA A 257 6.43 -8.83 28.52
CA ALA A 257 5.57 -9.68 29.31
C ALA A 257 4.10 -9.25 29.16
N HIS A 258 3.21 -10.22 28.99
CA HIS A 258 1.76 -9.99 29.06
C HIS A 258 1.35 -9.80 30.51
N LEU A 259 0.76 -8.67 30.85
CA LEU A 259 0.38 -8.32 32.21
C LEU A 259 -1.00 -8.88 32.57
N GLN A 260 -1.13 -9.39 33.78
CA GLN A 260 -2.41 -9.81 34.35
C GLN A 260 -2.96 -8.69 35.25
N LEU A 261 -3.72 -7.76 34.66
CA LEU A 261 -4.26 -6.58 35.35
C LEU A 261 -5.77 -6.70 35.51
N PRO A 262 -6.32 -6.65 36.73
CA PRO A 262 -7.76 -6.64 36.96
C PRO A 262 -8.45 -5.41 36.33
N ASP A 263 -7.77 -4.25 36.39
CA ASP A 263 -8.32 -2.94 35.96
C ASP A 263 -8.21 -2.73 34.44
N PHE A 264 -7.37 -3.50 33.74
CA PHE A 264 -7.18 -3.41 32.31
C PHE A 264 -6.83 -4.78 31.70
N ARG A 265 -7.83 -5.52 31.30
CA ARG A 265 -7.65 -6.85 30.73
C ARG A 265 -7.29 -6.85 29.25
N GLY A 266 -7.32 -5.65 28.62
CA GLY A 266 -7.34 -5.55 27.16
C GLY A 266 -8.72 -5.92 26.62
N GLY A 267 -8.73 -6.46 25.40
CA GLY A 267 -9.95 -6.93 24.78
C GLY A 267 -9.92 -6.82 23.27
N GLU A 268 -10.98 -7.26 22.66
CA GLU A 268 -11.17 -7.16 21.21
C GLU A 268 -11.66 -5.76 20.82
N ILE A 269 -10.97 -5.16 19.87
CA ILE A 269 -11.41 -3.94 19.18
C ILE A 269 -12.00 -4.37 17.85
N VAL A 270 -13.30 -4.14 17.68
CA VAL A 270 -14.01 -4.44 16.43
C VAL A 270 -13.57 -3.44 15.37
N LEU A 271 -13.07 -3.95 14.26
CA LEU A 271 -12.73 -3.14 13.10
C LEU A 271 -13.90 -3.07 12.12
N GLN A 272 -13.91 -2.03 11.33
CA GLN A 272 -14.89 -1.81 10.28
C GLN A 272 -14.20 -1.27 9.03
N VAL A 273 -14.77 -1.55 7.87
CA VAL A 273 -14.47 -0.80 6.66
C VAL A 273 -15.65 0.12 6.38
N ALA A 274 -15.36 1.38 6.05
CA ALA A 274 -16.38 2.39 5.83
C ALA A 274 -16.10 3.27 4.62
N HIS A 275 -17.19 3.82 4.05
CA HIS A 275 -17.14 4.84 3.01
C HIS A 275 -18.36 5.76 3.13
N ARG A 276 -18.35 6.90 2.43
CA ARG A 276 -19.52 7.80 2.40
C ARG A 276 -20.65 7.22 1.54
N ASN A 277 -21.89 7.43 2.01
CA ASN A 277 -23.09 7.04 1.26
C ASN A 277 -23.24 7.86 -0.03
N GLU A 278 -22.97 9.16 0.02
CA GLU A 278 -23.12 10.08 -1.10
C GLU A 278 -22.10 9.85 -2.23
N THR A 279 -20.94 9.31 -1.88
CA THR A 279 -19.85 9.03 -2.85
C THR A 279 -19.32 7.62 -2.65
N PRO A 280 -20.11 6.61 -3.05
CA PRO A 280 -19.68 5.22 -2.93
C PRO A 280 -18.44 4.97 -3.79
N PRO A 281 -17.55 4.06 -3.38
CA PRO A 281 -16.37 3.69 -4.15
C PRO A 281 -16.74 3.14 -5.53
N GLY A 282 -15.91 3.41 -6.52
CA GLY A 282 -16.01 2.81 -7.84
C GLY A 282 -15.60 1.33 -7.84
N PRO A 283 -15.44 0.71 -9.03
CA PRO A 283 -15.20 -0.74 -9.13
C PRO A 283 -13.94 -1.21 -8.39
N ALA A 284 -12.83 -0.45 -8.45
CA ALA A 284 -11.58 -0.82 -7.77
C ALA A 284 -11.70 -0.70 -6.25
N GLY A 285 -12.34 0.37 -5.76
CA GLY A 285 -12.60 0.54 -4.33
C GLY A 285 -13.57 -0.50 -3.77
N ARG A 286 -14.64 -0.83 -4.50
CA ARG A 286 -15.57 -1.90 -4.10
C ARG A 286 -14.89 -3.26 -4.01
N TRP A 287 -14.04 -3.57 -4.98
CA TRP A 287 -13.24 -4.81 -4.94
C TRP A 287 -12.37 -4.87 -3.67
N LEU A 288 -11.71 -3.75 -3.33
CA LEU A 288 -10.88 -3.64 -2.12
C LEU A 288 -11.70 -3.95 -0.85
N ILE A 289 -12.92 -3.39 -0.75
CA ILE A 289 -13.84 -3.66 0.36
C ILE A 289 -14.24 -5.14 0.39
N THR A 290 -14.55 -5.74 -0.76
CA THR A 290 -14.93 -7.15 -0.85
C THR A 290 -13.82 -8.08 -0.39
N CYS A 291 -12.55 -7.79 -0.77
CA CYS A 291 -11.38 -8.54 -0.29
C CYS A 291 -11.21 -8.42 1.23
N LEU A 292 -11.39 -7.22 1.79
CA LEU A 292 -11.33 -7.00 3.24
C LEU A 292 -12.36 -7.84 4.00
N LEU A 293 -13.54 -8.04 3.41
CA LEU A 293 -14.63 -8.83 3.99
C LEU A 293 -14.44 -10.34 3.79
N GLY A 294 -13.38 -10.79 3.09
CA GLY A 294 -13.17 -12.21 2.77
C GLY A 294 -14.20 -12.77 1.79
N LEU A 295 -14.78 -11.91 0.94
CA LEU A 295 -15.83 -12.28 -0.01
C LEU A 295 -15.31 -12.41 -1.46
N GLU A 296 -13.99 -12.62 -1.63
CA GLU A 296 -13.33 -12.67 -2.95
C GLU A 296 -13.92 -13.73 -3.88
N ASP A 297 -14.31 -14.88 -3.34
CA ASP A 297 -14.90 -16.00 -4.10
C ASP A 297 -16.34 -15.72 -4.61
N ARG A 298 -16.92 -14.58 -4.25
CA ARG A 298 -18.28 -14.17 -4.65
C ARG A 298 -18.30 -13.12 -5.77
N ILE A 299 -17.14 -12.69 -6.24
CA ILE A 299 -17.04 -11.77 -7.39
C ILE A 299 -16.80 -12.63 -8.63
N GLU A 300 -17.86 -12.97 -9.36
CA GLU A 300 -17.74 -13.43 -10.74
C GLU A 300 -17.12 -12.33 -11.61
N PRO A 301 -16.32 -12.72 -12.61
CA PRO A 301 -15.55 -11.81 -13.46
C PRO A 301 -16.41 -10.85 -14.29
#